data_c4564bf2536f66fb6dbc289c96e21ceb
#
_entry.id   c4564bf2536f66fb6dbc289c96e21ceb
#
_cell.length_a   1.000
_cell.length_b   1.000
_cell.length_c   1.000
_cell.angle_alpha   90.00
_cell.angle_beta   90.00
_cell.angle_gamma   90.00
#
_symmetry.space_group_name_H-M   'P 1'
#
loop_
_entity.id
_entity.type
_entity.pdbx_description
1 polymer ?
#
loop_
_entity_poly.entity_id
_entity_poly.type
_entity_poly.pdbx_seq_one_letter_code
_entity_poly.pdbx_strand_id
1 'polypeptide(L)'
;MSAAPLPEPVAHVSLDIISNLTEQVESVIKVLFVCTGNICRSPTADGVFRKIVEEAGLSGRISVDSCGLSAYHVGELPDPRSREMAQSRGYDLSDIRSRKIKPSDYEQFDYVLAMDDGHLRDMRRQASSTHQTKIELFLDYHPQRTGQSVPDPYYGGANGFEHVFDMIEETSNSLLAHIRNQHAL
;
A
#
# COMPACT_ATOMS: atom_id res chain seq x y z
N MET A 1 -34.99 19.75 -68.00
CA MET A 1 -34.39 18.60 -67.35
C MET A 1 -33.29 19.13 -66.45
N SER A 2 -33.58 19.27 -65.13
CA SER A 2 -32.66 19.86 -64.18
C SER A 2 -31.97 18.66 -63.45
N ALA A 3 -30.64 18.62 -63.52
CA ALA A 3 -29.85 17.61 -62.84
C ALA A 3 -29.72 17.96 -61.35
N ALA A 4 -30.00 17.01 -60.48
CA ALA A 4 -29.82 17.13 -59.04
C ALA A 4 -28.32 17.20 -58.68
N PRO A 5 -27.91 17.97 -57.66
CA PRO A 5 -26.53 18.01 -57.23
C PRO A 5 -26.14 16.74 -56.50
N LEU A 6 -24.89 16.34 -56.70
CA LEU A 6 -24.25 15.16 -56.03
C LEU A 6 -24.07 15.44 -54.56
N PRO A 7 -24.17 14.41 -53.69
CA PRO A 7 -23.92 14.58 -52.26
C PRO A 7 -22.45 14.91 -52.00
N GLU A 8 -22.23 15.82 -51.02
CA GLU A 8 -20.90 16.20 -50.56
C GLU A 8 -20.14 15.03 -49.90
N PRO A 9 -18.81 14.97 -49.98
CA PRO A 9 -18.04 13.92 -49.36
C PRO A 9 -18.12 13.99 -47.81
N VAL A 10 -18.49 12.87 -47.20
CA VAL A 10 -18.45 12.68 -45.76
C VAL A 10 -17.05 12.99 -45.26
N ALA A 11 -16.95 13.89 -44.28
CA ALA A 11 -15.69 14.22 -43.62
C ALA A 11 -15.02 12.95 -43.10
N HIS A 12 -13.82 12.68 -43.60
CA HIS A 12 -12.94 11.67 -43.04
C HIS A 12 -12.62 12.07 -41.59
N VAL A 13 -13.21 11.38 -40.61
CA VAL A 13 -12.77 11.46 -39.22
C VAL A 13 -11.33 10.93 -39.21
N SER A 14 -10.40 11.84 -38.92
CA SER A 14 -8.97 11.53 -38.95
C SER A 14 -8.66 10.44 -37.94
N LEU A 15 -7.96 9.38 -38.35
CA LEU A 15 -7.49 8.29 -37.49
C LEU A 15 -6.64 8.79 -36.32
N ASP A 16 -6.15 10.04 -36.41
CA ASP A 16 -5.36 10.69 -35.34
C ASP A 16 -6.19 11.03 -34.07
N ILE A 17 -7.54 11.09 -34.19
CA ILE A 17 -8.39 11.30 -33.01
C ILE A 17 -8.58 9.99 -32.23
N ILE A 18 -8.49 8.85 -32.90
CA ILE A 18 -8.64 7.53 -32.26
C ILE A 18 -7.35 7.11 -31.53
N SER A 19 -6.19 7.54 -32.00
CA SER A 19 -4.89 7.25 -31.35
C SER A 19 -4.64 8.05 -30.06
N ASN A 20 -5.36 9.16 -29.83
CA ASN A 20 -5.29 9.91 -28.56
C ASN A 20 -6.28 9.44 -27.48
N LEU A 21 -7.12 8.45 -27.79
CA LEU A 21 -7.98 7.73 -26.83
C LEU A 21 -7.38 6.39 -26.43
N THR A 22 -6.06 6.23 -26.49
CA THR A 22 -5.39 5.20 -25.70
C THR A 22 -5.61 5.62 -24.24
N GLU A 23 -6.61 5.02 -23.59
CA GLU A 23 -6.75 5.02 -22.16
C GLU A 23 -5.35 4.83 -21.56
N GLN A 24 -4.85 5.88 -20.93
CA GLN A 24 -3.78 5.70 -19.97
C GLN A 24 -4.41 4.80 -18.91
N VAL A 25 -4.16 3.52 -18.99
CA VAL A 25 -4.39 2.59 -17.87
C VAL A 25 -3.48 3.12 -16.77
N GLU A 26 -4.05 4.00 -15.96
CA GLU A 26 -3.34 4.57 -14.83
C GLU A 26 -2.96 3.40 -13.92
N SER A 27 -1.68 3.11 -13.86
CA SER A 27 -1.17 1.98 -13.09
C SER A 27 -1.55 2.14 -11.63
N VAL A 28 -2.14 1.09 -11.04
CA VAL A 28 -2.47 1.05 -9.62
C VAL A 28 -1.16 0.96 -8.83
N ILE A 29 -0.95 1.92 -7.95
CA ILE A 29 0.21 1.95 -7.02
C ILE A 29 -0.02 0.90 -5.94
N LYS A 30 0.96 0.04 -5.69
CA LYS A 30 0.84 -1.09 -4.76
C LYS A 30 1.76 -0.90 -3.56
N VAL A 31 1.18 -0.92 -2.37
CA VAL A 31 1.88 -0.74 -1.08
C VAL A 31 1.79 -2.04 -0.28
N LEU A 32 2.95 -2.53 0.17
CA LEU A 32 3.07 -3.74 0.99
C LEU A 32 3.71 -3.41 2.33
N PHE A 33 3.02 -3.73 3.41
CA PHE A 33 3.54 -3.64 4.77
C PHE A 33 4.09 -4.99 5.25
N VAL A 34 5.29 -4.98 5.85
CA VAL A 34 5.99 -6.23 6.22
C VAL A 34 6.47 -6.19 7.67
N CYS A 35 6.08 -7.21 8.45
CA CYS A 35 6.62 -7.46 9.79
C CYS A 35 7.08 -8.93 9.96
N THR A 36 7.29 -9.41 11.17
CA THR A 36 7.70 -10.80 11.40
C THR A 36 6.58 -11.79 11.07
N GLY A 37 5.46 -11.70 11.77
CA GLY A 37 4.39 -12.72 11.75
C GLY A 37 3.13 -12.31 10.98
N ASN A 38 3.02 -11.05 10.54
CA ASN A 38 1.80 -10.49 9.91
C ASN A 38 0.54 -10.64 10.78
N ILE A 39 0.70 -10.44 12.09
CA ILE A 39 -0.44 -10.49 13.04
C ILE A 39 -0.60 -9.21 13.87
N CYS A 40 0.44 -8.38 14.04
CA CYS A 40 0.33 -7.15 14.82
C CYS A 40 0.57 -5.90 13.96
N ARG A 41 1.84 -5.54 13.69
CA ARG A 41 2.24 -4.27 13.06
C ARG A 41 1.77 -4.12 11.62
N SER A 42 2.15 -5.05 10.75
CA SER A 42 1.83 -4.93 9.32
C SER A 42 0.34 -5.02 9.00
N PRO A 43 -0.50 -5.88 9.63
CA PRO A 43 -1.93 -5.86 9.34
C PRO A 43 -2.64 -4.64 9.92
N THR A 44 -2.12 -4.05 11.01
CA THR A 44 -2.62 -2.77 11.51
C THR A 44 -2.35 -1.64 10.50
N ALA A 45 -1.12 -1.58 9.97
CA ALA A 45 -0.78 -0.59 8.94
C ALA A 45 -1.60 -0.78 7.65
N ASP A 46 -1.84 -2.01 7.23
CA ASP A 46 -2.70 -2.35 6.09
C ASP A 46 -4.12 -1.81 6.30
N GLY A 47 -4.80 -2.17 7.39
CA GLY A 47 -6.17 -1.73 7.63
C GLY A 47 -6.30 -0.22 7.82
N VAL A 48 -5.35 0.40 8.51
CA VAL A 48 -5.32 1.87 8.69
C VAL A 48 -5.10 2.58 7.35
N PHE A 49 -4.09 2.18 6.60
CA PHE A 49 -3.76 2.84 5.33
C PHE A 49 -4.84 2.63 4.28
N ARG A 50 -5.43 1.43 4.22
CA ARG A 50 -6.56 1.12 3.32
C ARG A 50 -7.74 2.06 3.56
N LYS A 51 -8.11 2.28 4.82
CA LYS A 51 -9.20 3.22 5.17
C LYS A 51 -8.85 4.66 4.79
N ILE A 52 -7.64 5.11 5.07
CA ILE A 52 -7.18 6.47 4.69
C ILE A 52 -7.24 6.65 3.16
N VAL A 53 -6.83 5.65 2.39
CA VAL A 53 -6.92 5.63 0.92
C VAL A 53 -8.38 5.68 0.45
N GLU A 54 -9.27 4.93 1.10
CA GLU A 54 -10.70 4.93 0.80
C GLU A 54 -11.35 6.29 1.07
N GLU A 55 -11.08 6.87 2.23
CA GLU A 55 -11.59 8.20 2.61
C GLU A 55 -11.08 9.33 1.69
N ALA A 56 -9.90 9.13 1.11
CA ALA A 56 -9.35 10.04 0.09
C ALA A 56 -9.93 9.81 -1.32
N GLY A 57 -10.79 8.81 -1.52
CA GLY A 57 -11.35 8.45 -2.84
C GLY A 57 -10.35 7.81 -3.79
N LEU A 58 -9.27 7.20 -3.28
CA LEU A 58 -8.15 6.68 -4.06
C LEU A 58 -8.10 5.15 -4.15
N SER A 59 -9.15 4.42 -3.73
CA SER A 59 -9.20 2.95 -3.73
C SER A 59 -8.99 2.32 -5.13
N GLY A 60 -9.29 3.03 -6.20
CA GLY A 60 -9.02 2.60 -7.58
C GLY A 60 -7.59 2.88 -8.05
N ARG A 61 -6.82 3.68 -7.30
CA ARG A 61 -5.47 4.15 -7.65
C ARG A 61 -4.38 3.58 -6.76
N ILE A 62 -4.71 3.19 -5.53
CA ILE A 62 -3.78 2.63 -4.55
C ILE A 62 -4.34 1.32 -4.02
N SER A 63 -3.53 0.25 -4.12
CA SER A 63 -3.82 -1.07 -3.58
C SER A 63 -2.90 -1.34 -2.38
N VAL A 64 -3.44 -1.92 -1.34
CA VAL A 64 -2.74 -2.15 -0.07
C VAL A 64 -2.80 -3.62 0.29
N ASP A 65 -1.71 -4.15 0.82
CA ASP A 65 -1.60 -5.51 1.34
C ASP A 65 -0.56 -5.59 2.46
N SER A 66 -0.54 -6.69 3.18
CA SER A 66 0.45 -6.95 4.22
C SER A 66 0.91 -8.40 4.25
N CYS A 67 2.14 -8.63 4.72
CA CYS A 67 2.68 -9.97 4.87
C CYS A 67 3.70 -10.07 6.02
N GLY A 68 4.14 -11.29 6.32
CA GLY A 68 5.18 -11.57 7.29
C GLY A 68 6.40 -12.22 6.66
N LEU A 69 7.57 -12.06 7.29
CA LEU A 69 8.77 -12.79 6.92
C LEU A 69 8.68 -14.26 7.36
N SER A 70 7.97 -14.53 8.45
CA SER A 70 7.73 -15.87 8.98
C SER A 70 6.43 -16.46 8.43
N ALA A 71 6.40 -17.80 8.29
CA ALA A 71 5.19 -18.54 7.93
C ALA A 71 4.38 -19.02 9.14
N TYR A 72 4.81 -18.69 10.36
CA TYR A 72 4.28 -19.29 11.58
C TYR A 72 2.77 -19.09 11.78
N HIS A 73 2.26 -17.92 11.37
CA HIS A 73 0.86 -17.51 11.54
C HIS A 73 0.04 -17.52 10.23
N VAL A 74 0.54 -18.16 9.17
CA VAL A 74 -0.17 -18.14 7.86
C VAL A 74 -1.61 -18.63 7.99
N GLY A 75 -2.55 -17.82 7.49
CA GLY A 75 -4.01 -18.08 7.54
C GLY A 75 -4.70 -17.54 8.79
N GLU A 76 -3.95 -17.16 9.83
CA GLU A 76 -4.51 -16.61 11.07
C GLU A 76 -5.01 -15.18 10.89
N LEU A 77 -5.97 -14.80 11.71
CA LEU A 77 -6.40 -13.42 11.90
C LEU A 77 -5.31 -12.59 12.60
N PRO A 78 -5.33 -11.27 12.46
CA PRO A 78 -4.51 -10.39 13.30
C PRO A 78 -4.75 -10.63 14.80
N ASP A 79 -3.71 -10.33 15.60
CA ASP A 79 -3.76 -10.45 17.07
C ASP A 79 -5.03 -9.79 17.64
N PRO A 80 -5.75 -10.44 18.58
CA PRO A 80 -6.99 -9.89 19.14
C PRO A 80 -6.83 -8.46 19.66
N ARG A 81 -5.70 -8.13 20.30
CA ARG A 81 -5.42 -6.79 20.82
C ARG A 81 -5.26 -5.76 19.70
N SER A 82 -4.63 -6.15 18.58
CA SER A 82 -4.55 -5.29 17.38
C SER A 82 -5.93 -5.04 16.79
N ARG A 83 -6.79 -6.05 16.73
CA ARG A 83 -8.16 -5.92 16.22
C ARG A 83 -9.04 -5.07 17.14
N GLU A 84 -8.96 -5.27 18.45
CA GLU A 84 -9.70 -4.46 19.44
C GLU A 84 -9.29 -2.99 19.38
N MET A 85 -7.99 -2.71 19.31
CA MET A 85 -7.49 -1.34 19.18
C MET A 85 -7.96 -0.70 17.87
N ALA A 86 -7.85 -1.41 16.75
CA ALA A 86 -8.31 -0.94 15.45
C ALA A 86 -9.81 -0.63 15.47
N GLN A 87 -10.61 -1.56 15.99
CA GLN A 87 -12.07 -1.41 16.09
C GLN A 87 -12.47 -0.21 16.96
N SER A 88 -11.79 0.01 18.10
CA SER A 88 -12.05 1.14 18.98
C SER A 88 -11.81 2.50 18.30
N ARG A 89 -10.98 2.52 17.26
CA ARG A 89 -10.65 3.71 16.45
C ARG A 89 -11.36 3.73 15.08
N GLY A 90 -12.29 2.80 14.87
CA GLY A 90 -13.12 2.75 13.65
C GLY A 90 -12.43 2.11 12.43
N TYR A 91 -11.39 1.32 12.64
CA TYR A 91 -10.73 0.54 11.58
C TYR A 91 -11.12 -0.94 11.66
N ASP A 92 -11.21 -1.61 10.51
CA ASP A 92 -11.55 -3.03 10.41
C ASP A 92 -10.36 -3.84 9.87
N LEU A 93 -9.96 -4.88 10.63
CA LEU A 93 -8.93 -5.83 10.25
C LEU A 93 -9.50 -7.25 10.05
N SER A 94 -10.80 -7.41 10.00
CA SER A 94 -11.47 -8.72 10.06
C SER A 94 -11.28 -9.57 8.81
N ASP A 95 -11.02 -8.95 7.67
CA ASP A 95 -10.78 -9.60 6.37
C ASP A 95 -9.30 -9.96 6.13
N ILE A 96 -8.38 -9.41 6.93
CA ILE A 96 -6.94 -9.66 6.79
C ILE A 96 -6.60 -11.07 7.29
N ARG A 97 -5.78 -11.76 6.51
CA ARG A 97 -5.22 -13.06 6.90
C ARG A 97 -3.70 -13.03 6.73
N SER A 98 -3.00 -13.50 7.77
CA SER A 98 -1.54 -13.59 7.72
C SER A 98 -1.10 -14.41 6.51
N ARG A 99 -0.13 -13.88 5.76
CA ARG A 99 0.56 -14.57 4.68
C ARG A 99 2.06 -14.35 4.76
N LYS A 100 2.83 -15.28 4.23
CA LYS A 100 4.28 -15.12 4.09
C LYS A 100 4.61 -14.29 2.84
N ILE A 101 5.67 -13.48 2.92
CA ILE A 101 6.24 -12.77 1.78
C ILE A 101 6.70 -13.76 0.71
N LYS A 102 6.50 -13.41 -0.57
CA LYS A 102 6.91 -14.19 -1.74
C LYS A 102 7.92 -13.40 -2.56
N PRO A 103 8.82 -14.06 -3.31
CA PRO A 103 9.74 -13.36 -4.22
C PRO A 103 9.03 -12.42 -5.20
N SER A 104 7.84 -12.81 -5.69
CA SER A 104 7.02 -11.98 -6.58
C SER A 104 6.50 -10.70 -5.94
N ASP A 105 6.41 -10.61 -4.62
CA ASP A 105 5.99 -9.38 -3.94
C ASP A 105 7.00 -8.24 -4.19
N TYR A 106 8.30 -8.56 -4.22
CA TYR A 106 9.33 -7.56 -4.54
C TYR A 106 9.25 -7.02 -5.98
N GLU A 107 8.62 -7.75 -6.88
CA GLU A 107 8.40 -7.32 -8.27
C GLU A 107 7.13 -6.50 -8.40
N GLN A 108 6.06 -6.97 -7.74
CA GLN A 108 4.69 -6.49 -7.95
C GLN A 108 4.34 -5.22 -7.17
N PHE A 109 5.00 -4.98 -6.02
CA PHE A 109 4.71 -3.82 -5.19
C PHE A 109 5.68 -2.67 -5.50
N ASP A 110 5.16 -1.44 -5.48
CA ASP A 110 5.92 -0.21 -5.71
C ASP A 110 6.61 0.27 -4.43
N TYR A 111 5.92 0.10 -3.30
CA TYR A 111 6.40 0.40 -1.95
C TYR A 111 6.39 -0.89 -1.13
N VAL A 112 7.55 -1.30 -0.59
CA VAL A 112 7.69 -2.47 0.28
C VAL A 112 8.25 -1.99 1.62
N LEU A 113 7.36 -1.87 2.62
CA LEU A 113 7.61 -1.10 3.83
C LEU A 113 7.86 -2.00 5.05
N ALA A 114 9.08 -1.95 5.55
CA ALA A 114 9.53 -2.68 6.73
C ALA A 114 9.07 -2.01 8.02
N MET A 115 8.57 -2.77 8.97
CA MET A 115 8.23 -2.24 10.29
C MET A 115 9.45 -1.94 11.16
N ASP A 116 10.57 -2.61 10.94
CA ASP A 116 11.82 -2.38 11.68
C ASP A 116 13.07 -2.68 10.86
N ASP A 117 14.24 -2.29 11.40
CA ASP A 117 15.54 -2.51 10.78
C ASP A 117 15.89 -3.99 10.53
N GLY A 118 15.39 -4.89 11.37
CA GLY A 118 15.56 -6.33 11.18
C GLY A 118 14.86 -6.79 9.92
N HIS A 119 13.59 -6.40 9.77
CA HIS A 119 12.80 -6.70 8.57
C HIS A 119 13.42 -6.07 7.32
N LEU A 120 13.86 -4.80 7.38
CA LEU A 120 14.52 -4.11 6.29
C LEU A 120 15.75 -4.88 5.78
N ARG A 121 16.64 -5.27 6.70
CA ARG A 121 17.85 -6.05 6.35
C ARG A 121 17.51 -7.41 5.74
N ASP A 122 16.53 -8.11 6.32
CA ASP A 122 16.14 -9.44 5.85
C ASP A 122 15.50 -9.40 4.48
N MET A 123 14.63 -8.43 4.21
CA MET A 123 14.02 -8.22 2.90
C MET A 123 15.06 -7.83 1.84
N ARG A 124 15.97 -6.90 2.15
CA ARG A 124 17.04 -6.52 1.21
C ARG A 124 17.97 -7.66 0.86
N ARG A 125 18.21 -8.61 1.78
CA ARG A 125 18.99 -9.83 1.47
C ARG A 125 18.23 -10.80 0.57
N GLN A 126 16.91 -10.82 0.61
CA GLN A 126 16.06 -11.72 -0.19
C GLN A 126 15.76 -11.15 -1.58
N ALA A 127 15.66 -9.83 -1.70
CA ALA A 127 15.34 -9.15 -2.93
C ALA A 127 16.56 -9.08 -3.88
N SER A 128 16.28 -9.11 -5.19
CA SER A 128 17.31 -8.79 -6.20
C SER A 128 17.80 -7.34 -6.05
N SER A 129 19.01 -7.05 -6.51
CA SER A 129 19.58 -5.69 -6.45
C SER A 129 18.68 -4.63 -7.09
N THR A 130 17.92 -5.00 -8.12
CA THR A 130 16.99 -4.11 -8.84
C THR A 130 15.79 -3.70 -7.99
N HIS A 131 15.41 -4.50 -6.99
CA HIS A 131 14.23 -4.24 -6.16
C HIS A 131 14.57 -3.67 -4.78
N GLN A 132 15.86 -3.59 -4.41
CA GLN A 132 16.25 -3.11 -3.08
C GLN A 132 15.91 -1.65 -2.81
N THR A 133 15.83 -0.82 -3.85
CA THR A 133 15.57 0.63 -3.74
C THR A 133 14.16 0.97 -3.29
N LYS A 134 13.20 0.07 -3.48
CA LYS A 134 11.81 0.26 -3.04
C LYS A 134 11.48 -0.39 -1.69
N ILE A 135 12.51 -0.98 -1.03
CA ILE A 135 12.38 -1.56 0.31
C ILE A 135 12.91 -0.53 1.30
N GLU A 136 12.01 0.05 2.07
CA GLU A 136 12.25 1.16 2.98
C GLU A 136 11.66 0.91 4.36
N LEU A 137 12.08 1.67 5.36
CA LEU A 137 11.40 1.67 6.66
C LEU A 137 10.07 2.40 6.54
N PHE A 138 9.02 1.84 7.14
CA PHE A 138 7.73 2.52 7.17
C PHE A 138 7.82 3.89 7.85
N LEU A 139 8.56 4.00 8.96
CA LEU A 139 8.74 5.28 9.67
C LEU A 139 9.64 6.29 8.93
N ASP A 140 10.24 5.94 7.78
CA ASP A 140 10.91 6.96 6.95
C ASP A 140 9.92 7.98 6.38
N TYR A 141 8.63 7.61 6.33
CA TYR A 141 7.52 8.51 5.96
C TYR A 141 6.94 9.30 7.14
N HIS A 142 7.33 9.00 8.38
CA HIS A 142 6.87 9.74 9.54
C HIS A 142 7.59 11.09 9.64
N PRO A 143 6.87 12.21 9.92
CA PRO A 143 7.46 13.56 9.89
C PRO A 143 8.60 13.80 10.88
N GLN A 144 8.70 12.99 11.95
CA GLN A 144 9.68 13.16 13.02
C GLN A 144 10.46 11.89 13.39
N ARG A 145 10.26 10.75 12.69
CA ARG A 145 10.82 9.45 13.09
C ARG A 145 11.59 8.73 11.99
N THR A 146 12.08 9.46 11.00
CA THR A 146 12.91 8.89 9.91
C THR A 146 14.07 8.07 10.49
N GLY A 147 14.28 6.87 9.94
CA GLY A 147 15.32 5.95 10.39
C GLY A 147 14.99 5.20 11.68
N GLN A 148 13.78 5.33 12.22
CA GLN A 148 13.35 4.59 13.40
C GLN A 148 12.52 3.36 13.02
N SER A 149 12.41 2.44 13.98
CA SER A 149 11.59 1.22 13.86
C SER A 149 10.27 1.35 14.60
N VAL A 150 9.19 0.79 14.04
CA VAL A 150 7.95 0.57 14.78
C VAL A 150 8.21 -0.50 15.84
N PRO A 151 8.08 -0.19 17.15
CA PRO A 151 8.34 -1.15 18.20
C PRO A 151 7.38 -2.35 18.12
N ASP A 152 7.82 -3.51 18.63
CA ASP A 152 6.96 -4.68 18.69
C ASP A 152 5.98 -4.55 19.86
N PRO A 153 4.65 -4.40 19.61
CA PRO A 153 3.68 -4.19 20.68
C PRO A 153 3.49 -5.43 21.55
N TYR A 154 3.89 -6.61 21.09
CA TYR A 154 3.76 -7.85 21.82
C TYR A 154 4.50 -7.81 23.16
N TYR A 155 5.63 -7.11 23.22
CA TYR A 155 6.46 -6.94 24.41
C TYR A 155 6.25 -5.60 25.13
N GLY A 156 5.37 -4.73 24.61
CA GLY A 156 5.22 -3.32 25.06
C GLY A 156 4.27 -3.09 26.25
N GLY A 157 3.76 -4.14 26.89
CA GLY A 157 2.81 -4.02 28.00
C GLY A 157 1.43 -3.46 27.56
N ALA A 158 0.65 -2.94 28.52
CA ALA A 158 -0.74 -2.54 28.29
C ALA A 158 -0.91 -1.43 27.22
N ASN A 159 0.04 -0.51 27.13
CA ASN A 159 -0.02 0.65 26.23
C ASN A 159 0.75 0.40 24.91
N GLY A 160 1.38 -0.76 24.74
CA GLY A 160 2.22 -1.04 23.58
C GLY A 160 1.42 -0.99 22.26
N PHE A 161 0.23 -1.55 22.23
CA PHE A 161 -0.63 -1.55 21.05
C PHE A 161 -1.15 -0.15 20.71
N GLU A 162 -1.53 0.65 21.70
CA GLU A 162 -1.97 2.02 21.50
C GLU A 162 -0.86 2.89 20.91
N HIS A 163 0.33 2.87 21.52
CA HIS A 163 1.47 3.63 21.04
C HIS A 163 1.89 3.26 19.60
N VAL A 164 1.89 1.96 19.29
CA VAL A 164 2.16 1.48 17.91
C VAL A 164 1.08 1.95 16.94
N PHE A 165 -0.18 1.94 17.39
CA PHE A 165 -1.29 2.39 16.56
C PHE A 165 -1.18 3.88 16.21
N ASP A 166 -0.86 4.73 17.19
CA ASP A 166 -0.67 6.18 16.97
C ASP A 166 0.43 6.44 15.92
N MET A 167 1.57 5.76 16.05
CA MET A 167 2.65 5.87 15.06
C MET A 167 2.22 5.42 13.66
N ILE A 168 1.48 4.33 13.58
CA ILE A 168 1.01 3.78 12.29
C ILE A 168 0.03 4.78 11.64
N GLU A 169 -0.90 5.33 12.39
CA GLU A 169 -1.91 6.27 11.88
C GLU A 169 -1.25 7.56 11.38
N GLU A 170 -0.35 8.16 12.16
CA GLU A 170 0.38 9.37 11.75
C GLU A 170 1.25 9.13 10.52
N THR A 171 1.99 8.00 10.49
CA THR A 171 2.84 7.65 9.36
C THR A 171 2.03 7.36 8.10
N SER A 172 0.88 6.70 8.23
CA SER A 172 0.00 6.38 7.10
C SER A 172 -0.54 7.64 6.41
N ASN A 173 -0.92 8.66 7.18
CA ASN A 173 -1.34 9.94 6.62
C ASN A 173 -0.20 10.62 5.84
N SER A 174 1.00 10.61 6.38
CA SER A 174 2.18 11.18 5.72
C SER A 174 2.60 10.38 4.48
N LEU A 175 2.49 9.05 4.53
CA LEU A 175 2.73 8.16 3.38
C LEU A 175 1.76 8.47 2.23
N LEU A 176 0.47 8.66 2.53
CA LEU A 176 -0.49 9.03 1.50
C LEU A 176 -0.13 10.38 0.86
N ALA A 177 0.25 11.38 1.67
CA ALA A 177 0.67 12.68 1.15
C ALA A 177 1.91 12.56 0.25
N HIS A 178 2.88 11.71 0.63
CA HIS A 178 4.05 11.41 -0.18
C HIS A 178 3.66 10.77 -1.52
N ILE A 179 2.84 9.71 -1.50
CA ILE A 179 2.40 9.00 -2.71
C ILE A 179 1.66 9.96 -3.64
N ARG A 180 0.76 10.78 -3.13
CA ARG A 180 0.03 11.79 -3.93
C ARG A 180 0.99 12.75 -4.64
N ASN A 181 2.00 13.23 -3.94
CA ASN A 181 3.01 14.12 -4.52
C ASN A 181 3.85 13.43 -5.61
N GLN A 182 4.28 12.18 -5.37
CA GLN A 182 5.12 11.44 -6.31
C GLN A 182 4.39 11.02 -7.58
N HIS A 183 3.10 10.75 -7.48
CA HIS A 183 2.30 10.19 -8.57
C HIS A 183 1.23 11.15 -9.11
N ALA A 184 1.23 12.40 -8.67
CA ALA A 184 0.30 13.45 -9.08
C ALA A 184 -1.20 13.04 -8.93
N LEU A 185 -1.56 12.45 -7.75
CA LEU A 185 -2.92 12.01 -7.41
C LEU A 185 -3.77 13.10 -6.76
#